data_cd3eada5994a3d7cd0bd172bc5e4b951
#
_entry.id   cd3eada5994a3d7cd0bd172bc5e4b951
#
_cell.length_a   1.000
_cell.length_b   1.000
_cell.length_c   1.000
_cell.angle_alpha   90.00
_cell.angle_beta   90.00
_cell.angle_gamma   90.00
#
_symmetry.space_group_name_H-M   'P 1'
#
loop_
_entity.id
_entity.type
_entity.pdbx_description
1 polymer ?
#
loop_
_entity_poly.entity_id
_entity_poly.type
_entity_poly.pdbx_seq_one_letter_code
_entity_poly.pdbx_strand_id
1 'polypeptide(L)'
;MVGSIVHQLTKNASIEEIEAAGLGAYYTDHGVDVYPQSASGVPFTASSIACKGDAIANLQEDLAAEQKARATYEKLIDLCRDNPDVVDPLRFLREREVVHFQRFGEALRGVQDKLAEKKFYMNDGNFMNLNKNNCDC
;
A
#
# COMPACT_ATOMS: atom_id res chain seq x y z
N MET A 1 0.11 -10.60 -9.92
CA MET A 1 -0.22 -10.03 -11.25
C MET A 1 0.99 -9.27 -11.84
N VAL A 2 1.47 -8.17 -11.26
CA VAL A 2 2.63 -7.43 -11.81
C VAL A 2 3.86 -8.34 -12.00
N GLY A 3 4.25 -9.11 -10.99
CA GLY A 3 5.36 -10.07 -11.11
C GLY A 3 5.17 -11.10 -12.22
N SER A 4 3.93 -11.57 -12.45
CA SER A 4 3.64 -12.48 -13.57
C SER A 4 3.80 -11.81 -14.93
N ILE A 5 3.44 -10.52 -15.06
CA ILE A 5 3.65 -9.75 -16.30
C ILE A 5 5.16 -9.61 -16.55
N VAL A 6 5.91 -9.19 -15.55
CA VAL A 6 7.38 -9.05 -15.65
C VAL A 6 8.02 -10.36 -16.04
N HIS A 7 7.65 -11.48 -15.38
CA HIS A 7 8.15 -12.80 -15.70
C HIS A 7 7.86 -13.18 -17.15
N GLN A 8 6.63 -12.98 -17.64
CA GLN A 8 6.26 -13.30 -19.01
C GLN A 8 7.01 -12.47 -20.05
N LEU A 9 7.27 -11.20 -19.76
CA LEU A 9 8.01 -10.30 -20.64
C LEU A 9 9.50 -10.64 -20.71
N THR A 10 10.06 -11.18 -19.62
CA THR A 10 11.52 -11.37 -19.50
C THR A 10 12.00 -12.81 -19.52
N LYS A 11 11.11 -13.81 -19.46
CA LYS A 11 11.47 -15.24 -19.34
C LYS A 11 12.36 -15.80 -20.45
N ASN A 12 12.40 -15.18 -21.63
CA ASN A 12 13.20 -15.59 -22.75
C ASN A 12 14.33 -14.59 -23.08
N ALA A 13 14.45 -13.51 -22.29
CA ALA A 13 15.50 -12.52 -22.48
C ALA A 13 16.85 -13.09 -22.00
N SER A 14 17.91 -12.82 -22.75
CA SER A 14 19.27 -13.14 -22.31
C SER A 14 19.73 -12.15 -21.22
N ILE A 15 20.78 -12.50 -20.49
CA ILE A 15 21.37 -11.61 -19.49
C ILE A 15 21.86 -10.31 -20.16
N GLU A 16 22.44 -10.42 -21.35
CA GLU A 16 22.91 -9.27 -22.11
C GLU A 16 21.78 -8.32 -22.52
N GLU A 17 20.61 -8.87 -22.89
CA GLU A 17 19.42 -8.07 -23.20
C GLU A 17 18.86 -7.38 -21.94
N ILE A 18 18.85 -8.08 -20.81
CA ILE A 18 18.42 -7.53 -19.50
C ILE A 18 19.35 -6.39 -19.08
N GLU A 19 20.67 -6.57 -19.22
CA GLU A 19 21.68 -5.54 -18.90
C GLU A 19 21.55 -4.34 -19.84
N ALA A 20 21.42 -4.59 -21.14
CA ALA A 20 21.25 -3.53 -22.15
C ALA A 20 19.97 -2.71 -21.91
N ALA A 21 18.91 -3.31 -21.36
CA ALA A 21 17.70 -2.63 -20.95
C ALA A 21 17.83 -1.84 -19.61
N GLY A 22 19.00 -1.89 -18.96
CA GLY A 22 19.24 -1.25 -17.66
C GLY A 22 18.59 -1.97 -16.48
N LEU A 23 18.19 -3.23 -16.65
CA LEU A 23 17.47 -4.02 -15.63
C LEU A 23 18.40 -4.98 -14.87
N GLY A 24 19.69 -5.01 -15.18
CA GLY A 24 20.66 -5.94 -14.61
C GLY A 24 20.67 -5.96 -13.07
N ALA A 25 20.56 -4.78 -12.45
CA ALA A 25 20.57 -4.67 -10.98
C ALA A 25 19.41 -5.44 -10.29
N TYR A 26 18.29 -5.62 -10.96
CA TYR A 26 17.14 -6.37 -10.42
C TYR A 26 17.32 -7.89 -10.47
N TYR A 27 18.28 -8.37 -11.26
CA TYR A 27 18.58 -9.79 -11.47
C TYR A 27 19.91 -10.22 -10.87
N THR A 28 20.66 -9.31 -10.23
CA THR A 28 22.05 -9.53 -9.79
C THR A 28 22.20 -10.78 -8.91
N ASP A 29 21.30 -10.98 -7.96
CA ASP A 29 21.42 -12.08 -6.99
C ASP A 29 20.82 -13.40 -7.48
N HIS A 30 19.87 -13.36 -8.40
CA HIS A 30 19.06 -14.53 -8.78
C HIS A 30 19.26 -14.97 -10.24
N GLY A 31 19.67 -14.08 -11.14
CA GLY A 31 19.98 -14.36 -12.54
C GLY A 31 18.79 -14.76 -13.43
N VAL A 32 17.65 -15.09 -12.85
CA VAL A 32 16.49 -15.66 -13.56
C VAL A 32 15.16 -14.98 -13.23
N ASP A 33 15.09 -14.13 -12.21
CA ASP A 33 13.86 -13.50 -11.80
C ASP A 33 14.10 -12.19 -11.04
N VAL A 34 13.05 -11.39 -10.89
CA VAL A 34 13.08 -10.10 -10.20
C VAL A 34 12.97 -10.29 -8.69
N TYR A 35 13.86 -9.65 -7.94
CA TYR A 35 13.81 -9.65 -6.48
C TYR A 35 12.96 -8.48 -5.97
N PRO A 36 12.06 -8.68 -4.98
CA PRO A 36 11.21 -7.61 -4.45
C PRO A 36 12.03 -6.52 -3.77
N GLN A 37 12.09 -5.35 -4.37
CA GLN A 37 12.73 -4.16 -3.80
C GLN A 37 12.08 -2.89 -4.33
N SER A 38 12.26 -1.77 -3.63
CA SER A 38 11.83 -0.46 -4.12
C SER A 38 12.67 -0.01 -5.31
N ALA A 39 12.19 0.98 -6.07
CA ALA A 39 12.94 1.58 -7.18
C ALA A 39 14.27 2.20 -6.73
N SER A 40 14.44 2.52 -5.45
CA SER A 40 15.68 3.02 -4.84
C SER A 40 16.61 1.90 -4.34
N GLY A 41 16.30 0.64 -4.60
CA GLY A 41 17.11 -0.51 -4.20
C GLY A 41 16.92 -0.96 -2.76
N VAL A 42 15.93 -0.44 -2.03
CA VAL A 42 15.64 -0.87 -0.65
C VAL A 42 14.90 -2.21 -0.68
N PRO A 43 15.45 -3.29 -0.08
CA PRO A 43 14.79 -4.59 -0.03
C PRO A 43 13.48 -4.52 0.75
N PHE A 44 12.54 -5.42 0.45
CA PHE A 44 11.32 -5.56 1.23
C PHE A 44 11.65 -6.15 2.61
N THR A 45 11.53 -5.34 3.64
CA THR A 45 11.76 -5.73 5.04
C THR A 45 10.68 -5.16 5.95
N ALA A 46 10.48 -5.78 7.12
CA ALA A 46 9.54 -5.27 8.13
C ALA A 46 9.89 -3.85 8.61
N SER A 47 11.15 -3.44 8.52
CA SER A 47 11.59 -2.09 8.88
C SER A 47 11.03 -0.99 7.97
N SER A 48 10.55 -1.35 6.77
CA SER A 48 9.91 -0.43 5.83
C SER A 48 8.42 -0.18 6.13
N ILE A 49 7.85 -0.92 7.08
CA ILE A 49 6.42 -0.80 7.43
C ILE A 49 6.24 0.34 8.41
N ALA A 50 5.59 1.41 7.97
CA ALA A 50 5.33 2.62 8.76
C ALA A 50 4.07 2.48 9.63
N CYS A 51 4.04 1.49 10.52
CA CYS A 51 2.92 1.29 11.45
C CYS A 51 3.16 2.05 12.76
N LYS A 52 2.18 2.83 13.22
CA LYS A 52 2.27 3.63 14.45
C LYS A 52 1.42 3.10 15.61
N GLY A 53 0.64 2.02 15.40
CA GLY A 53 -0.30 1.53 16.42
C GLY A 53 -1.54 2.42 16.61
N ASP A 54 -1.70 3.46 15.80
CA ASP A 54 -2.87 4.33 15.76
C ASP A 54 -3.68 4.03 14.49
N ALA A 55 -4.94 3.61 14.67
CA ALA A 55 -5.78 3.17 13.56
C ALA A 55 -6.12 4.31 12.59
N ILE A 56 -6.26 5.55 13.09
CA ILE A 56 -6.55 6.72 12.25
C ILE A 56 -5.32 7.06 11.40
N ALA A 57 -4.14 7.12 12.03
CA ALA A 57 -2.89 7.41 11.34
C ALA A 57 -2.60 6.37 10.27
N ASN A 58 -2.73 5.08 10.59
CA ASN A 58 -2.47 3.99 9.64
C ASN A 58 -3.45 4.05 8.45
N LEU A 59 -4.75 4.25 8.68
CA LEU A 59 -5.75 4.34 7.61
C LEU A 59 -5.56 5.57 6.72
N GLN A 60 -5.06 6.69 7.24
CA GLN A 60 -4.70 7.86 6.44
C GLN A 60 -3.50 7.56 5.52
N GLU A 61 -2.50 6.84 6.02
CA GLU A 61 -1.37 6.39 5.20
C GLU A 61 -1.81 5.41 4.11
N ASP A 62 -2.73 4.47 4.43
CA ASP A 62 -3.29 3.54 3.45
C ASP A 62 -4.04 4.28 2.34
N LEU A 63 -4.89 5.26 2.67
CA LEU A 63 -5.57 6.10 1.69
C LEU A 63 -4.59 6.83 0.78
N ALA A 64 -3.52 7.39 1.34
CA ALA A 64 -2.48 8.07 0.57
C ALA A 64 -1.72 7.08 -0.33
N ALA A 65 -1.45 5.86 0.15
CA ALA A 65 -0.77 4.81 -0.61
C ALA A 65 -1.61 4.38 -1.83
N GLU A 66 -2.92 4.16 -1.66
CA GLU A 66 -3.81 3.79 -2.76
C GLU A 66 -3.87 4.87 -3.85
N GLN A 67 -3.88 6.15 -3.48
CA GLN A 67 -3.84 7.25 -4.45
C GLN A 67 -2.51 7.32 -5.20
N LYS A 68 -1.38 7.08 -4.52
CA LYS A 68 -0.07 7.01 -5.16
C LYS A 68 0.00 5.83 -6.14
N ALA A 69 -0.51 4.66 -5.74
CA ALA A 69 -0.57 3.47 -6.59
C ALA A 69 -1.43 3.73 -7.84
N ARG A 70 -2.62 4.30 -7.70
CA ARG A 70 -3.48 4.69 -8.81
C ARG A 70 -2.76 5.61 -9.80
N ALA A 71 -2.12 6.66 -9.30
CA ALA A 71 -1.37 7.60 -10.13
C ALA A 71 -0.18 6.94 -10.84
N THR A 72 0.47 5.97 -10.20
CA THR A 72 1.54 5.17 -10.78
C THR A 72 1.02 4.31 -11.93
N TYR A 73 -0.11 3.61 -11.73
CA TYR A 73 -0.72 2.80 -12.79
C TYR A 73 -1.16 3.65 -13.99
N GLU A 74 -1.71 4.83 -13.79
CA GLU A 74 -2.06 5.74 -14.88
C GLU A 74 -0.83 6.09 -15.73
N LYS A 75 0.29 6.37 -15.08
CA LYS A 75 1.54 6.68 -15.75
C LYS A 75 2.12 5.48 -16.50
N LEU A 76 2.05 4.29 -15.91
CA LEU A 76 2.49 3.05 -16.57
C LEU A 76 1.62 2.71 -17.79
N ILE A 77 0.30 2.90 -17.69
CA ILE A 77 -0.64 2.73 -18.81
C ILE A 77 -0.28 3.66 -19.96
N ASP A 78 0.05 4.92 -19.67
CA ASP A 78 0.46 5.88 -20.70
C ASP A 78 1.80 5.51 -21.34
N LEU A 79 2.76 5.04 -20.56
CA LEU A 79 4.06 4.59 -21.05
C LEU A 79 3.98 3.32 -21.91
N CYS A 80 3.06 2.41 -21.58
CA CYS A 80 2.89 1.12 -22.24
C CYS A 80 1.76 1.11 -23.27
N ARG A 81 1.25 2.27 -23.69
CA ARG A 81 0.04 2.42 -24.52
C ARG A 81 -0.01 1.56 -25.77
N ASP A 82 1.16 1.26 -26.35
CA ASP A 82 1.29 0.48 -27.57
C ASP A 82 1.35 -1.06 -27.33
N ASN A 83 1.23 -1.48 -26.05
CA ASN A 83 1.25 -2.89 -25.67
C ASN A 83 -0.03 -3.24 -24.87
N PRO A 84 -1.10 -3.69 -25.56
CA PRO A 84 -2.37 -3.99 -24.91
C PRO A 84 -2.27 -5.12 -23.89
N ASP A 85 -1.40 -6.09 -24.06
CA ASP A 85 -1.19 -7.22 -23.14
C ASP A 85 -0.67 -6.77 -21.77
N VAL A 86 -0.02 -5.61 -21.72
CA VAL A 86 0.44 -4.96 -20.48
C VAL A 86 -0.60 -3.97 -19.97
N VAL A 87 -1.18 -3.18 -20.86
CA VAL A 87 -2.11 -2.09 -20.52
C VAL A 87 -3.39 -2.61 -19.87
N ASP A 88 -3.98 -3.69 -20.38
CA ASP A 88 -5.26 -4.18 -19.86
C ASP A 88 -5.16 -4.70 -18.42
N PRO A 89 -4.16 -5.50 -18.02
CA PRO A 89 -3.93 -5.83 -16.62
C PRO A 89 -3.67 -4.61 -15.74
N LEU A 90 -2.95 -3.59 -16.24
CA LEU A 90 -2.69 -2.37 -15.47
C LEU A 90 -3.96 -1.54 -15.26
N ARG A 91 -4.85 -1.48 -16.25
CA ARG A 91 -6.18 -0.85 -16.10
C ARG A 91 -7.00 -1.54 -15.02
N PHE A 92 -7.01 -2.86 -14.99
CA PHE A 92 -7.67 -3.62 -13.94
C PHE A 92 -7.09 -3.30 -12.55
N LEU A 93 -5.77 -3.25 -12.42
CA LEU A 93 -5.11 -2.89 -11.15
C LEU A 93 -5.46 -1.47 -10.73
N ARG A 94 -5.43 -0.51 -11.65
CA ARG A 94 -5.85 0.88 -11.36
C ARG A 94 -7.26 0.97 -10.78
N GLU A 95 -8.22 0.24 -11.34
CA GLU A 95 -9.60 0.22 -10.83
C GLU A 95 -9.68 -0.42 -9.43
N ARG A 96 -8.83 -1.38 -9.14
CA ARG A 96 -8.76 -1.96 -7.79
C ARG A 96 -8.32 -0.93 -6.74
N GLU A 97 -7.43 0.00 -7.08
CA GLU A 97 -6.99 1.04 -6.15
C GLU A 97 -8.12 2.02 -5.79
N VAL A 98 -9.06 2.24 -6.70
CA VAL A 98 -10.28 3.01 -6.41
C VAL A 98 -11.14 2.29 -5.36
N VAL A 99 -11.33 0.98 -5.49
CA VAL A 99 -12.09 0.16 -4.54
C VAL A 99 -11.39 0.09 -3.17
N HIS A 100 -10.05 -0.06 -3.17
CA HIS A 100 -9.27 -0.07 -1.93
C HIS A 100 -9.37 1.26 -1.19
N PHE A 101 -9.21 2.38 -1.89
CA PHE A 101 -9.38 3.71 -1.34
C PHE A 101 -10.74 3.90 -0.66
N GLN A 102 -11.82 3.45 -1.34
CA GLN A 102 -13.15 3.50 -0.76
C GLN A 102 -13.24 2.68 0.53
N ARG A 103 -12.73 1.45 0.53
CA ARG A 103 -12.78 0.56 1.71
C ARG A 103 -11.99 1.10 2.89
N PHE A 104 -10.80 1.66 2.66
CA PHE A 104 -10.03 2.31 3.72
C PHE A 104 -10.75 3.58 4.24
N GLY A 105 -11.41 4.34 3.36
CA GLY A 105 -12.22 5.48 3.76
C GLY A 105 -13.42 5.09 4.64
N GLU A 106 -14.12 4.01 4.29
CA GLU A 106 -15.21 3.45 5.08
C GLU A 106 -14.71 2.94 6.45
N ALA A 107 -13.56 2.26 6.48
CA ALA A 107 -12.93 1.79 7.71
C ALA A 107 -12.50 2.97 8.61
N LEU A 108 -11.91 4.02 8.04
CA LEU A 108 -11.53 5.24 8.77
C LEU A 108 -12.74 5.89 9.43
N ARG A 109 -13.83 6.04 8.68
CA ARG A 109 -15.09 6.57 9.22
C ARG A 109 -15.61 5.72 10.36
N GLY A 110 -15.64 4.38 10.19
CA GLY A 110 -16.09 3.47 11.25
C GLY A 110 -15.25 3.56 12.53
N VAL A 111 -13.94 3.77 12.43
CA VAL A 111 -13.06 4.01 13.58
C VAL A 111 -13.39 5.34 14.25
N GLN A 112 -13.57 6.41 13.47
CA GLN A 112 -13.90 7.73 13.98
C GLN A 112 -15.26 7.74 14.70
N ASP A 113 -16.26 7.08 14.13
CA ASP A 113 -17.60 6.96 14.75
C ASP A 113 -17.51 6.22 16.10
N LYS A 114 -16.81 5.09 16.16
CA LYS A 114 -16.59 4.35 17.43
C LYS A 114 -15.83 5.16 18.48
N LEU A 115 -14.86 5.95 18.09
CA LEU A 115 -14.15 6.82 19.01
C LEU A 115 -15.04 7.99 19.51
N ALA A 116 -15.93 8.48 18.67
CA ALA A 116 -16.92 9.49 19.06
C ALA A 116 -17.94 8.94 20.06
N GLU A 117 -18.43 7.71 19.85
CA GLU A 117 -19.29 7.00 20.82
C GLU A 117 -18.62 6.85 22.18
N LYS A 118 -17.36 6.40 22.23
CA LYS A 118 -16.60 6.29 23.49
C LYS A 118 -16.48 7.65 24.21
N LYS A 119 -16.26 8.73 23.49
CA LYS A 119 -16.21 10.07 24.06
C LYS A 119 -17.56 10.51 24.64
N PHE A 120 -18.67 10.13 24.00
CA PHE A 120 -20.00 10.40 24.50
C PHE A 120 -20.27 9.71 25.85
N TYR A 121 -19.91 8.45 26.00
CA TYR A 121 -20.02 7.72 27.28
C TYR A 121 -19.10 8.27 28.38
N MET A 122 -17.97 8.84 28.05
CA MET A 122 -17.08 9.50 28.99
C MET A 122 -17.62 10.86 29.52
N ASN A 123 -18.50 11.51 28.75
CA ASN A 123 -19.07 12.82 29.10
C ASN A 123 -20.41 12.71 29.81
N ASP A 124 -20.99 11.52 30.00
CA ASP A 124 -22.30 11.34 30.67
C ASP A 124 -22.24 11.40 32.20
N GLY A 125 -21.16 11.90 32.79
CA GLY A 125 -21.00 12.14 34.22
C GLY A 125 -20.50 10.94 35.03
N ASN A 126 -20.41 9.74 34.45
CA ASN A 126 -19.92 8.56 35.17
C ASN A 126 -18.41 8.60 35.47
N PHE A 127 -17.64 9.39 34.72
CA PHE A 127 -16.21 9.57 34.97
C PHE A 127 -15.91 10.36 36.26
N MET A 128 -16.82 11.22 36.69
CA MET A 128 -16.65 11.96 37.94
C MET A 128 -16.82 11.11 39.20
N ASN A 129 -17.49 9.96 39.09
CA ASN A 129 -17.72 9.07 40.24
C ASN A 129 -16.60 8.05 40.46
N LEU A 130 -15.79 7.76 39.44
CA LEU A 130 -14.65 6.80 39.55
C LEU A 130 -13.45 7.44 40.29
N ASN A 131 -13.29 8.75 40.24
CA ASN A 131 -12.19 9.46 40.93
C ASN A 131 -12.50 9.84 42.38
N LYS A 132 -13.75 9.72 42.83
CA LYS A 132 -14.09 10.02 44.24
C LYS A 132 -13.85 8.85 45.20
N ASN A 133 -13.71 7.63 44.70
CA ASN A 133 -13.54 6.44 45.54
C ASN A 133 -12.10 5.96 45.69
N ASN A 134 -11.10 6.64 45.11
CA ASN A 134 -9.68 6.24 45.16
C ASN A 134 -8.77 7.28 45.88
N CYS A 135 -9.32 8.21 46.65
CA CYS A 135 -8.54 9.17 47.45
C CYS A 135 -8.75 9.06 48.94
N ASP A 136 -9.13 7.86 49.43
CA ASP A 136 -9.09 7.56 50.86
C ASP A 136 -8.14 6.38 51.09
N CYS A 137 -6.83 6.69 51.04
CA CYS A 137 -5.75 5.97 51.73
C CYS A 137 -4.57 6.91 51.88
#